data_f3e1fbf0d47182f5038f5daeaa5214ec
#
_entry.id   f3e1fbf0d47182f5038f5daeaa5214ec
#
_cell.length_a   1.000
_cell.length_b   1.000
_cell.length_c   1.000
_cell.angle_alpha   90.00
_cell.angle_beta   90.00
_cell.angle_gamma   90.00
#
_symmetry.space_group_name_H-M   'P 1'
#
loop_
_entity.id
_entity.type
_entity.pdbx_description
1 polymer ?
#
loop_
_entity_poly.entity_id
_entity_poly.type
_entity_poly.pdbx_seq_one_letter_code
_entity_poly.pdbx_strand_id
1 'polypeptide(L)'
;MSKKKKTAAKKTEIVPSTQWEWLINPVSVIYHDAEKYLIEGHLPGVKKKDVEIDATETSFCIKGQKKNILYSACYNLAHEVDLKKVDAVFKDGVVSLKLPLKKSVKTVKIALK
;
A
#
# COMPACT_ATOMS: atom_id res chain seq x y z
N MET A 1 24.11 13.78 -10.46
CA MET A 1 23.79 13.97 -10.15
C MET A 1 23.61 13.86 -10.00
N SER A 2 23.45 13.54 -9.89
CA SER A 2 23.20 13.58 -9.38
C SER A 2 22.75 13.49 -9.09
N LYS A 3 22.62 13.29 -8.95
CA LYS A 3 22.13 13.30 -8.39
C LYS A 3 21.46 13.26 -8.52
N LYS A 4 21.31 13.05 -8.52
CA LYS A 4 20.57 13.05 -8.17
C LYS A 4 19.88 13.03 -8.41
N LYS A 5 19.76 12.84 -8.45
CA LYS A 5 19.06 12.86 -8.13
C LYS A 5 18.31 12.93 -8.24
N LYS A 6 18.05 12.81 -8.25
CA LYS A 6 17.35 12.83 -7.82
C LYS A 6 16.47 12.88 -7.87
N THR A 7 16.29 12.69 -7.95
CA THR A 7 15.46 12.78 -7.58
C THR A 7 14.68 13.00 -7.35
N ALA A 8 14.26 13.01 -7.44
CA ALA A 8 13.62 13.27 -6.91
C ALA A 8 12.96 13.50 -6.53
N ALA A 9 12.59 13.61 -6.57
CA ALA A 9 12.14 13.82 -5.90
C ALA A 9 11.57 13.98 -5.36
N LYS A 10 11.17 14.12 -5.28
CA LYS A 10 10.83 14.06 -4.61
C LYS A 10 10.61 13.91 -3.80
N LYS A 11 10.20 14.08 -3.81
CA LYS A 11 10.17 13.68 -3.09
C LYS A 11 10.17 13.04 -2.01
N THR A 12 9.74 12.39 -2.31
CA THR A 12 9.95 11.75 -1.01
C THR A 12 11.37 11.30 -0.86
N GLU A 13 12.02 11.94 -0.01
CA GLU A 13 13.37 11.54 0.25
C GLU A 13 13.39 10.33 1.16
N ILE A 14 14.35 9.46 0.93
CA ILE A 14 14.59 8.36 1.84
C ILE A 14 15.32 8.90 3.06
N VAL A 15 14.67 8.81 4.20
CA VAL A 15 15.23 9.27 5.46
C VAL A 15 16.22 8.22 5.95
N PRO A 16 17.39 8.63 6.45
CA PRO A 16 18.34 7.66 7.00
C PRO A 16 17.70 6.81 8.07
N SER A 17 18.04 5.53 8.09
CA SER A 17 17.44 4.58 9.02
C SER A 17 17.70 4.97 10.47
N THR A 18 18.77 5.74 10.73
CA THR A 18 19.07 6.20 12.08
C THR A 18 18.03 7.15 12.65
N GLN A 19 17.16 7.70 11.79
CA GLN A 19 16.08 8.58 12.25
C GLN A 19 14.86 7.80 12.67
N TRP A 20 14.81 6.50 12.36
CA TRP A 20 13.67 5.68 12.68
C TRP A 20 14.08 4.64 13.70
N GLU A 21 13.39 4.62 14.83
CA GLU A 21 13.62 3.58 15.83
C GLU A 21 12.78 2.34 15.54
N TRP A 22 11.67 2.53 14.86
CA TRP A 22 10.75 1.45 14.60
C TRP A 22 10.34 1.43 13.12
N LEU A 23 10.43 0.26 12.53
CA LEU A 23 9.92 0.02 11.19
C LEU A 23 8.80 -1.00 11.32
N ILE A 24 7.58 -0.57 11.00
CA ILE A 24 6.40 -1.38 11.25
C ILE A 24 5.65 -1.60 9.94
N ASN A 25 5.24 -2.84 9.70
CA ASN A 25 4.39 -3.16 8.57
C ASN A 25 2.96 -2.74 8.91
N PRO A 26 2.37 -1.77 8.17
CA PRO A 26 1.04 -1.30 8.49
C PRO A 26 -0.08 -2.20 7.98
N VAL A 27 0.22 -3.10 7.04
CA VAL A 27 -0.83 -3.88 6.39
C VAL A 27 -1.32 -4.99 7.31
N SER A 28 -2.61 -5.01 7.59
CA SER A 28 -3.21 -6.01 8.46
C SER A 28 -4.07 -7.02 7.71
N VAL A 29 -4.68 -6.60 6.60
CA VAL A 29 -5.56 -7.47 5.83
C VAL A 29 -5.32 -7.27 4.35
N ILE A 30 -5.17 -8.36 3.63
CA ILE A 30 -5.21 -8.37 2.18
C ILE A 30 -6.20 -9.46 1.80
N TYR A 31 -7.29 -9.05 1.20
CA TYR A 31 -8.35 -9.94 0.78
C TYR A 31 -8.65 -9.71 -0.69
N HIS A 32 -8.96 -10.77 -1.43
CA HIS A 32 -9.47 -10.55 -2.78
C HIS A 32 -10.54 -11.58 -3.09
N ASP A 33 -11.45 -11.18 -3.95
CA ASP A 33 -12.44 -12.07 -4.52
C ASP A 33 -12.25 -12.09 -6.04
N ALA A 34 -13.27 -12.50 -6.78
CA ALA A 34 -13.18 -12.59 -8.24
C ALA A 34 -13.08 -11.23 -8.93
N GLU A 35 -13.36 -10.14 -8.22
CA GLU A 35 -13.48 -8.81 -8.83
C GLU A 35 -12.56 -7.74 -8.28
N LYS A 36 -12.06 -7.89 -7.07
CA LYS A 36 -11.28 -6.83 -6.45
C LYS A 36 -10.40 -7.31 -5.31
N TYR A 37 -9.42 -6.48 -4.97
CA TYR A 37 -8.67 -6.60 -3.73
C TYR A 37 -9.21 -5.59 -2.72
N LEU A 38 -9.27 -5.99 -1.47
CA LEU A 38 -9.56 -5.11 -0.35
C LEU A 38 -8.38 -5.19 0.61
N ILE A 39 -7.80 -4.03 0.91
CA ILE A 39 -6.60 -3.97 1.72
C ILE A 39 -6.84 -3.00 2.86
N GLU A 40 -6.45 -3.41 4.06
CA GLU A 40 -6.57 -2.55 5.23
C GLU A 40 -5.21 -2.40 5.87
N GLY A 41 -4.85 -1.16 6.16
CA GLY A 41 -3.61 -0.85 6.83
C GLY A 41 -3.87 -0.01 8.07
N HIS A 42 -3.05 -0.19 9.09
CA HIS A 42 -3.19 0.53 10.35
C HIS A 42 -1.94 1.37 10.60
N LEU A 43 -2.12 2.67 10.65
CA LEU A 43 -1.05 3.63 10.91
C LEU A 43 -1.51 4.55 12.05
N PRO A 44 -1.61 4.01 13.26
CA PRO A 44 -2.18 4.77 14.37
C PRO A 44 -1.37 6.03 14.67
N GLY A 45 -2.07 7.15 14.77
CA GLY A 45 -1.44 8.40 15.10
C GLY A 45 -0.78 9.13 13.94
N VAL A 46 -0.74 8.53 12.76
CA VAL A 46 -0.19 9.18 11.57
C VAL A 46 -1.24 10.11 10.98
N LYS A 47 -0.81 11.30 10.58
CA LYS A 47 -1.71 12.27 9.96
C LYS A 47 -1.88 11.94 8.48
N LYS A 48 -3.03 12.29 7.94
CA LYS A 48 -3.33 12.03 6.54
C LYS A 48 -2.24 12.57 5.61
N LYS A 49 -1.71 13.74 5.90
CA LYS A 49 -0.68 14.35 5.08
C LYS A 49 0.64 13.59 5.10
N ASP A 50 0.82 12.71 6.06
CA ASP A 50 2.04 11.93 6.22
C ASP A 50 1.87 10.49 5.73
N VAL A 51 0.78 10.21 5.03
CA VAL A 51 0.52 8.88 4.46
C VAL A 51 0.66 8.96 2.95
N GLU A 52 1.39 8.00 2.38
CA GLU A 52 1.54 7.86 0.93
C GLU A 52 1.12 6.47 0.51
N ILE A 53 0.40 6.40 -0.59
CA ILE A 53 0.00 5.13 -1.16
C ILE A 53 0.35 5.15 -2.64
N ASP A 54 1.11 4.17 -3.07
CA ASP A 54 1.47 4.02 -4.47
C ASP A 54 0.96 2.68 -4.97
N ALA A 55 0.57 2.64 -6.22
CA ALA A 55 0.10 1.40 -6.82
C ALA A 55 0.54 1.32 -8.26
N THR A 56 0.85 0.10 -8.68
CA THR A 56 1.00 -0.24 -10.09
C THR A 56 -0.08 -1.26 -10.39
N GLU A 57 -0.13 -1.73 -11.62
CA GLU A 57 -1.13 -2.74 -11.97
C GLU A 57 -0.97 -4.04 -11.19
N THR A 58 0.23 -4.30 -10.67
CA THR A 58 0.53 -5.57 -10.01
C THR A 58 1.14 -5.43 -8.62
N SER A 59 1.09 -4.24 -8.04
CA SER A 59 1.66 -4.04 -6.71
C SER A 59 1.07 -2.81 -6.03
N PHE A 60 1.28 -2.73 -4.73
CA PHE A 60 0.95 -1.51 -4.00
C PHE A 60 1.92 -1.33 -2.85
N CYS A 61 2.06 -0.09 -2.42
CA CYS A 61 2.87 0.27 -1.25
C CYS A 61 2.07 1.22 -0.38
N ILE A 62 2.18 1.04 0.92
CA ILE A 62 1.61 1.95 1.90
C ILE A 62 2.76 2.42 2.78
N LYS A 63 2.86 3.73 2.97
CA LYS A 63 3.92 4.32 3.78
C LYS A 63 3.36 5.45 4.61
N GLY A 64 3.81 5.56 5.84
CA GLY A 64 3.47 6.66 6.71
C GLY A 64 4.52 6.84 7.78
N GLN A 65 4.59 8.04 8.34
CA GLN A 65 5.59 8.32 9.35
C GLN A 65 5.02 9.12 10.49
N LYS A 66 5.56 8.88 11.66
CA LYS A 66 5.17 9.59 12.88
C LYS A 66 6.36 9.54 13.83
N LYS A 67 6.91 10.73 14.17
CA LYS A 67 8.07 10.80 15.08
C LYS A 67 9.16 9.86 14.63
N ASN A 68 9.47 8.84 15.44
CA ASN A 68 10.54 7.88 15.17
C ASN A 68 10.03 6.55 14.61
N ILE A 69 8.80 6.53 14.13
CA ILE A 69 8.19 5.32 13.58
C ILE A 69 7.96 5.50 12.08
N LEU A 70 8.43 4.53 11.31
CA LEU A 70 8.14 4.44 9.89
C LEU A 70 7.25 3.22 9.66
N TYR A 71 6.06 3.47 9.14
CA TYR A 71 5.18 2.40 8.67
C TYR A 71 5.43 2.25 7.17
N SER A 72 5.79 1.06 6.72
CA SER A 72 6.07 0.86 5.31
C SER A 72 5.89 -0.60 4.93
N ALA A 73 5.21 -0.83 3.82
CA ALA A 73 5.06 -2.17 3.28
C ALA A 73 4.69 -2.08 1.81
N CYS A 74 5.25 -2.99 1.03
CA CYS A 74 4.92 -3.15 -0.37
C CYS A 74 4.60 -4.61 -0.64
N TYR A 75 3.60 -4.85 -1.47
CA TYR A 75 3.17 -6.20 -1.81
C TYR A 75 2.93 -6.34 -3.30
N ASN A 76 3.28 -7.48 -3.83
CA ASN A 76 2.94 -7.83 -5.20
C ASN A 76 1.58 -8.49 -5.22
N LEU A 77 0.83 -8.22 -6.27
CA LEU A 77 -0.51 -8.77 -6.44
C LEU A 77 -0.49 -9.84 -7.51
N ALA A 78 -1.27 -10.88 -7.31
CA ALA A 78 -1.34 -12.00 -8.26
C ALA A 78 -2.12 -11.62 -9.53
N HIS A 79 -2.99 -10.62 -9.44
CA HIS A 79 -3.84 -10.22 -10.55
C HIS A 79 -3.73 -8.74 -10.82
N GLU A 80 -3.81 -8.36 -12.08
CA GLU A 80 -3.72 -6.95 -12.45
C GLU A 80 -4.95 -6.18 -11.98
N VAL A 81 -4.72 -4.98 -11.46
CA VAL A 81 -5.79 -4.10 -11.01
C VAL A 81 -5.98 -2.95 -11.99
N ASP A 82 -7.18 -2.39 -11.98
CA ASP A 82 -7.53 -1.24 -12.82
C ASP A 82 -7.24 0.03 -12.03
N LEU A 83 -6.13 0.67 -12.36
CA LEU A 83 -5.68 1.87 -11.64
C LEU A 83 -6.65 3.04 -11.77
N LYS A 84 -7.53 3.01 -12.77
CA LYS A 84 -8.51 4.09 -12.95
C LYS A 84 -9.66 4.00 -11.95
N LYS A 85 -9.83 2.84 -11.32
CA LYS A 85 -10.95 2.59 -10.43
C LYS A 85 -10.52 2.37 -8.97
N VAL A 86 -9.27 2.64 -8.68
CA VAL A 86 -8.74 2.49 -7.31
C VAL A 86 -9.40 3.50 -6.40
N ASP A 87 -9.75 3.06 -5.21
CA ASP A 87 -10.33 3.91 -4.19
C ASP A 87 -9.53 3.74 -2.90
N ALA A 88 -9.20 4.86 -2.27
CA ALA A 88 -8.41 4.85 -1.05
C ALA A 88 -9.02 5.83 -0.05
N VAL A 89 -9.24 5.35 1.16
CA VAL A 89 -9.79 6.17 2.24
C VAL A 89 -8.88 6.02 3.44
N PHE A 90 -8.55 7.15 4.07
CA PHE A 90 -7.80 7.15 5.32
C PHE A 90 -8.63 7.85 6.39
N LYS A 91 -8.92 7.14 7.46
CA LYS A 91 -9.73 7.69 8.54
C LYS A 91 -9.29 7.06 9.85
N ASP A 92 -9.06 7.91 10.86
CA ASP A 92 -8.74 7.46 12.21
C ASP A 92 -7.58 6.46 12.25
N GLY A 93 -6.56 6.72 11.44
CA GLY A 93 -5.38 5.87 11.40
C GLY A 93 -5.52 4.61 10.58
N VAL A 94 -6.64 4.42 9.89
CA VAL A 94 -6.87 3.22 9.09
C VAL A 94 -6.98 3.59 7.62
N VAL A 95 -6.16 2.93 6.81
CA VAL A 95 -6.22 3.03 5.35
C VAL A 95 -7.06 1.89 4.83
N SER A 96 -8.01 2.20 3.98
CA SER A 96 -8.81 1.19 3.29
C SER A 96 -8.60 1.38 1.81
N LEU A 97 -8.06 0.36 1.13
CA LEU A 97 -7.84 0.38 -0.31
C LEU A 97 -8.77 -0.59 -0.99
N LYS A 98 -9.38 -0.14 -2.06
CA LYS A 98 -10.17 -1.00 -2.92
C LYS A 98 -9.53 -0.96 -4.30
N LEU A 99 -9.04 -2.09 -4.76
CA LEU A 99 -8.34 -2.21 -6.04
C LEU A 99 -9.12 -3.16 -6.94
N PRO A 100 -10.03 -2.65 -7.77
CA PRO A 100 -10.78 -3.51 -8.69
C PRO A 100 -9.85 -4.18 -9.70
N LEU A 101 -10.12 -5.43 -10.01
CA LEU A 101 -9.33 -6.17 -10.99
C LEU A 101 -9.64 -5.68 -12.40
N LYS A 102 -8.64 -5.73 -13.26
CA LYS A 102 -8.84 -5.41 -14.68
C LYS A 102 -9.80 -6.39 -15.34
N LYS A 103 -9.68 -7.66 -14.96
CA LYS A 103 -10.54 -8.72 -15.46
C LYS A 103 -10.96 -9.59 -14.30
N SER A 104 -12.23 -9.98 -14.29
CA SER A 104 -12.71 -10.92 -13.28
C SER A 104 -11.97 -12.24 -13.37
N VAL A 105 -11.73 -12.84 -12.21
CA VAL A 105 -11.07 -14.13 -12.12
C VAL A 105 -12.13 -15.22 -12.04
N LYS A 106 -12.00 -16.23 -12.91
CA LYS A 106 -12.88 -17.38 -12.84
C LYS A 106 -12.39 -18.32 -11.76
N THR A 107 -13.31 -18.76 -10.94
CA THR A 107 -12.98 -19.76 -9.93
C THR A 107 -13.85 -20.99 -10.11
N VAL A 108 -13.30 -22.12 -9.76
CA VAL A 108 -14.01 -23.40 -9.81
C VAL A 108 -13.86 -24.06 -8.46
N LYS A 109 -14.96 -24.53 -7.90
CA LYS A 109 -14.88 -25.26 -6.64
C LYS A 109 -14.34 -26.63 -6.89
N ILE A 110 -13.40 -27.04 -6.05
CA ILE A 110 -12.77 -28.34 -6.15
C ILE A 110 -13.30 -29.21 -5.03
N ALA A 111 -13.82 -30.38 -5.40
CA ALA A 111 -14.32 -31.31 -4.42
C ALA A 111 -13.16 -32.00 -3.73
N LEU A 112 -13.24 -32.10 -2.41
CA LEU A 112 -12.22 -32.79 -1.63
C LEU A 112 -12.53 -34.26 -1.57
N LYS A 113 -11.49 -35.10 -1.68
CA LYS A 113 -11.62 -36.53 -1.55
C LYS A 113 -11.34 -36.98 -0.13
#